data_ddf8f88736db6331cf6edc3c9a4c22b1
#
_entry.id   ddf8f88736db6331cf6edc3c9a4c22b1
#
_cell.length_a   1.000
_cell.length_b   1.000
_cell.length_c   1.000
_cell.angle_alpha   90.00
_cell.angle_beta   90.00
_cell.angle_gamma   90.00
#
_symmetry.space_group_name_H-M   'P 1'
#
loop_
_entity.id
_entity.type
_entity.pdbx_description
1 polymer ?
#
loop_
_entity_poly.entity_id
_entity_poly.type
_entity_poly.pdbx_seq_one_letter_code
_entity_poly.pdbx_strand_id
1 'polypeptide(L)'
;EVWDEEEQDAQIFLDSHEATAADQSIFLRSENRRLARAAEKNKNVKDEAVYAVYQAAFDAFSSVETAPIKAPTLKMLPGVAETAVAVFADWQLGKITPDYNSEVLAERIEVYTQKLLEITEIQRKHHPVKNLHVWLLGDIVEGEEIFPGQAHLIDSGLYRQVGANGPAILSKFFDTVLQHFEHVHVTGVIGNHGAVGGRARKQHDPETNMDRLLYKSMEFFYKEGRQEPRITFNIPDGKGERHWYAVDTIGNYSSLLIHGDQMPAPGQYHGYYKRAMGWKDGAIPEHFEDIFMGHYHQQFKMTIGSSMLRVSGSPESYNTYAQEYFSSMSRPCQHLMFVHPENGVTCEYSIWLDAV
;
A
#
# COMPACT_ATOMS: atom_id res chain seq x y z
N GLU A 1 31.85 20.88 2.83
CA GLU A 1 32.07 19.86 3.88
C GLU A 1 33.28 20.30 4.67
N VAL A 2 33.03 20.84 5.87
CA VAL A 2 34.09 21.23 6.78
C VAL A 2 34.23 20.04 7.74
N TRP A 3 35.37 19.35 7.65
CA TRP A 3 35.78 18.36 8.65
C TRP A 3 35.96 19.08 9.97
N ASP A 4 35.48 18.52 11.06
CA ASP A 4 35.78 19.13 12.34
C ASP A 4 37.28 18.95 12.69
N GLU A 5 37.81 19.81 13.57
CA GLU A 5 39.24 19.82 13.87
C GLU A 5 39.73 18.48 14.43
N GLU A 6 38.88 17.75 15.17
CA GLU A 6 39.22 16.43 15.73
C GLU A 6 39.33 15.35 14.66
N GLU A 7 38.54 15.42 13.57
CA GLU A 7 38.65 14.49 12.43
C GLU A 7 39.93 14.72 11.62
N GLN A 8 40.30 15.99 11.43
CA GLN A 8 41.54 16.33 10.75
C GLN A 8 42.76 15.86 11.55
N ASP A 9 42.76 16.07 12.86
CA ASP A 9 43.82 15.62 13.75
C ASP A 9 43.92 14.10 13.82
N ALA A 10 42.83 13.38 13.84
CA ALA A 10 42.79 11.91 13.81
C ALA A 10 43.30 11.34 12.47
N GLN A 11 42.94 11.97 11.34
CA GLN A 11 43.42 11.55 10.04
C GLN A 11 44.92 11.84 9.86
N ILE A 12 45.36 13.01 10.31
CA ILE A 12 46.81 13.38 10.32
C ILE A 12 47.62 12.43 11.20
N PHE A 13 47.07 11.99 12.37
CA PHE A 13 47.72 11.02 13.23
C PHE A 13 47.87 9.63 12.58
N LEU A 14 46.83 9.15 11.89
CA LEU A 14 46.86 7.87 11.18
C LEU A 14 47.79 7.89 9.97
N ASP A 15 47.92 9.02 9.26
CA ASP A 15 48.75 9.20 8.10
C ASP A 15 50.25 9.43 8.46
N SER A 16 50.51 9.91 9.68
CA SER A 16 51.86 10.30 10.12
C SER A 16 52.69 9.21 10.81
N HIS A 17 52.01 8.11 11.21
CA HIS A 17 52.69 7.03 11.97
C HIS A 17 52.33 5.66 11.41
N GLU A 18 53.17 4.66 11.59
CA GLU A 18 52.81 3.24 11.48
C GLU A 18 51.80 2.91 12.61
N ALA A 19 50.52 3.28 12.37
CA ALA A 19 49.45 3.03 13.32
C ALA A 19 49.32 1.55 13.62
N THR A 20 49.41 1.20 14.89
CA THR A 20 49.26 -0.20 15.32
C THR A 20 47.82 -0.67 15.02
N ALA A 21 47.64 -1.98 14.89
CA ALA A 21 46.28 -2.55 14.75
C ALA A 21 45.32 -2.15 15.88
N ALA A 22 45.86 -1.81 17.06
CA ALA A 22 45.12 -1.31 18.19
C ALA A 22 44.61 0.13 17.95
N ASP A 23 45.42 1.03 17.38
CA ASP A 23 45.07 2.40 17.07
C ASP A 23 44.02 2.46 15.99
N GLN A 24 44.14 1.67 14.93
CA GLN A 24 43.15 1.51 13.88
C GLN A 24 41.84 0.97 14.43
N SER A 25 41.89 0.02 15.36
CA SER A 25 40.66 -0.51 16.02
C SER A 25 39.95 0.54 16.88
N ILE A 26 40.70 1.39 17.60
CA ILE A 26 40.14 2.49 18.39
C ILE A 26 39.48 3.52 17.49
N PHE A 27 40.15 3.94 16.42
CA PHE A 27 39.61 4.88 15.43
C PHE A 27 38.31 4.36 14.79
N LEU A 28 38.30 3.12 14.27
CA LEU A 28 37.14 2.50 13.67
C LEU A 28 35.95 2.38 14.66
N ARG A 29 36.23 2.10 15.94
CA ARG A 29 35.17 2.08 16.98
C ARG A 29 34.60 3.46 17.25
N SER A 30 35.45 4.50 17.26
CA SER A 30 35.00 5.88 17.47
C SER A 30 34.12 6.34 16.30
N GLU A 31 34.56 6.07 15.08
CA GLU A 31 33.84 6.42 13.85
C GLU A 31 32.49 5.68 13.73
N ASN A 32 32.48 4.38 14.05
CA ASN A 32 31.22 3.61 14.09
C ASN A 32 30.24 4.15 15.13
N ARG A 33 30.72 4.63 16.30
CA ARG A 33 29.85 5.28 17.29
C ARG A 33 29.31 6.61 16.81
N ARG A 34 30.14 7.42 16.13
CA ARG A 34 29.73 8.70 15.51
C ARG A 34 28.66 8.47 14.45
N LEU A 35 28.89 7.53 13.54
CA LEU A 35 27.92 7.16 12.49
C LEU A 35 26.62 6.63 13.08
N ALA A 36 26.68 5.82 14.13
CA ALA A 36 25.50 5.31 14.82
C ALA A 36 24.69 6.44 15.47
N ARG A 37 25.36 7.40 16.14
CA ARG A 37 24.68 8.59 16.71
C ARG A 37 24.06 9.49 15.65
N ALA A 38 24.76 9.71 14.54
CA ALA A 38 24.23 10.49 13.42
C ALA A 38 23.03 9.80 12.77
N ALA A 39 23.06 8.48 12.61
CA ALA A 39 21.94 7.69 12.13
C ALA A 39 20.74 7.75 13.08
N GLU A 40 20.98 7.64 14.39
CA GLU A 40 19.94 7.73 15.41
C GLU A 40 19.29 9.13 15.47
N LYS A 41 20.10 10.20 15.38
CA LYS A 41 19.61 11.59 15.30
C LYS A 41 18.76 11.81 14.04
N ASN A 42 19.21 11.34 12.90
CA ASN A 42 18.46 11.45 11.65
C ASN A 42 17.16 10.63 11.68
N LYS A 43 17.16 9.46 12.32
CA LYS A 43 15.97 8.66 12.55
C LYS A 43 14.94 9.42 13.39
N ASN A 44 15.35 9.97 14.55
CA ASN A 44 14.45 10.71 15.42
C ASN A 44 13.82 11.93 14.72
N VAL A 45 14.59 12.68 13.93
CA VAL A 45 14.08 13.83 13.17
C VAL A 45 13.05 13.39 12.11
N LYS A 46 13.29 12.27 11.42
CA LYS A 46 12.33 11.72 10.45
C LYS A 46 11.06 11.20 11.13
N ASP A 47 11.21 10.48 12.23
CA ASP A 47 10.08 9.96 13.01
C ASP A 47 9.23 11.12 13.59
N GLU A 48 9.85 12.19 14.06
CA GLU A 48 9.17 13.42 14.50
C GLU A 48 8.44 14.12 13.34
N ALA A 49 9.04 14.19 12.15
CA ALA A 49 8.40 14.76 10.97
C ALA A 49 7.19 13.93 10.51
N VAL A 50 7.30 12.61 10.50
CA VAL A 50 6.18 11.70 10.22
C VAL A 50 5.06 11.88 11.23
N TYR A 51 5.38 11.95 12.52
CA TYR A 51 4.40 12.20 13.56
C TYR A 51 3.73 13.57 13.43
N ALA A 52 4.49 14.62 13.09
CA ALA A 52 3.95 15.96 12.84
C ALA A 52 2.99 15.98 11.63
N VAL A 53 3.32 15.27 10.55
CA VAL A 53 2.43 15.11 9.38
C VAL A 53 1.16 14.37 9.77
N TYR A 54 1.28 13.32 10.58
CA TYR A 54 0.13 12.57 11.09
C TYR A 54 -0.78 13.48 11.92
N GLN A 55 -0.23 14.24 12.87
CA GLN A 55 -1.01 15.17 13.71
C GLN A 55 -1.66 16.28 12.86
N ALA A 56 -0.94 16.84 11.91
CA ALA A 56 -1.48 17.88 11.02
C ALA A 56 -2.63 17.35 10.14
N ALA A 57 -2.49 16.15 9.59
CA ALA A 57 -3.56 15.49 8.84
C ALA A 57 -4.76 15.18 9.75
N PHE A 58 -4.50 14.69 10.94
CA PHE A 58 -5.49 14.41 11.96
C PHE A 58 -6.29 15.66 12.37
N ASP A 59 -5.60 16.77 12.66
CA ASP A 59 -6.22 18.03 13.05
C ASP A 59 -7.03 18.63 11.89
N ALA A 60 -6.50 18.55 10.66
CA ALA A 60 -7.19 19.01 9.46
C ALA A 60 -8.49 18.22 9.22
N PHE A 61 -8.46 16.90 9.33
CA PHE A 61 -9.65 16.06 9.17
C PHE A 61 -10.68 16.26 10.28
N SER A 62 -10.22 16.44 11.53
CA SER A 62 -11.12 16.69 12.68
C SER A 62 -11.85 18.01 12.60
N SER A 63 -11.31 18.98 11.85
CA SER A 63 -11.92 20.32 11.67
C SER A 63 -12.90 20.41 10.49
N VAL A 64 -13.00 19.37 9.66
CA VAL A 64 -13.87 19.37 8.48
C VAL A 64 -15.32 19.05 8.88
N GLU A 65 -16.21 20.04 8.79
CA GLU A 65 -17.64 19.79 8.84
C GLU A 65 -18.08 18.98 7.61
N THR A 66 -18.54 17.76 7.84
CA THR A 66 -18.97 16.87 6.76
C THR A 66 -20.46 16.60 6.83
N ALA A 67 -21.13 16.69 5.68
CA ALA A 67 -22.54 16.28 5.59
C ALA A 67 -22.65 14.76 5.80
N PRO A 68 -23.74 14.29 6.46
CA PRO A 68 -23.99 12.86 6.60
C PRO A 68 -24.11 12.17 5.24
N ILE A 69 -23.50 11.01 5.09
CA ILE A 69 -23.59 10.21 3.86
C ILE A 69 -24.93 9.46 3.86
N LYS A 70 -25.72 9.68 2.84
CA LYS A 70 -27.04 9.02 2.71
C LYS A 70 -26.84 7.51 2.58
N ALA A 71 -27.51 6.74 3.44
CA ALA A 71 -27.51 5.29 3.33
C ALA A 71 -28.33 4.83 2.11
N PRO A 72 -27.92 3.75 1.42
CA PRO A 72 -28.64 3.22 0.27
C PRO A 72 -29.98 2.59 0.70
N THR A 73 -30.95 2.61 -0.21
CA THR A 73 -32.17 1.83 -0.10
C THR A 73 -32.13 0.73 -1.14
N LEU A 74 -31.64 -0.45 -0.75
CA LEU A 74 -31.43 -1.56 -1.67
C LEU A 74 -32.63 -2.49 -1.72
N LYS A 75 -33.11 -2.77 -2.94
CA LYS A 75 -34.09 -3.84 -3.18
C LYS A 75 -33.30 -5.09 -3.57
N MET A 76 -33.29 -6.08 -2.70
CA MET A 76 -32.52 -7.31 -2.91
C MET A 76 -33.40 -8.45 -3.37
N LEU A 77 -32.85 -9.27 -4.27
CA LEU A 77 -33.39 -10.58 -4.59
C LEU A 77 -33.18 -11.54 -3.41
N PRO A 78 -34.06 -12.57 -3.26
CA PRO A 78 -33.76 -13.64 -2.32
C PRO A 78 -32.56 -14.47 -2.80
N GLY A 79 -31.79 -15.01 -1.86
CA GLY A 79 -30.63 -15.86 -2.16
C GLY A 79 -29.47 -15.58 -1.23
N VAL A 80 -28.37 -16.32 -1.42
CA VAL A 80 -27.13 -16.10 -0.70
C VAL A 80 -26.48 -14.83 -1.24
N ALA A 81 -26.14 -13.93 -0.32
CA ALA A 81 -25.51 -12.68 -0.69
C ALA A 81 -24.04 -12.89 -1.07
N GLU A 82 -23.61 -12.25 -2.14
CA GLU A 82 -22.19 -12.06 -2.46
C GLU A 82 -21.70 -10.73 -1.93
N THR A 83 -20.40 -10.62 -1.69
CA THR A 83 -19.72 -9.38 -1.34
C THR A 83 -18.91 -8.92 -2.53
N ALA A 84 -19.07 -7.64 -2.90
CA ALA A 84 -18.18 -7.02 -3.88
C ALA A 84 -16.81 -6.76 -3.23
N VAL A 85 -15.73 -6.92 -3.99
CA VAL A 85 -14.37 -6.68 -3.54
C VAL A 85 -13.66 -5.78 -4.54
N ALA A 86 -13.37 -4.55 -4.12
CA ALA A 86 -12.54 -3.61 -4.86
C ALA A 86 -11.07 -3.83 -4.47
N VAL A 87 -10.20 -4.07 -5.44
CA VAL A 87 -8.77 -4.27 -5.20
C VAL A 87 -8.00 -3.10 -5.74
N PHE A 88 -7.29 -2.40 -4.86
CA PHE A 88 -6.40 -1.29 -5.17
C PHE A 88 -4.96 -1.67 -4.84
N ALA A 89 -4.08 -1.52 -5.82
CA ALA A 89 -2.66 -1.78 -5.68
C ALA A 89 -1.88 -0.80 -6.56
N ASP A 90 -0.67 -0.48 -6.13
CA ASP A 90 0.31 0.19 -6.98
C ASP A 90 -0.21 1.48 -7.63
N TRP A 91 -0.90 2.31 -6.84
CA TRP A 91 -1.38 3.61 -7.34
C TRP A 91 -0.22 4.54 -7.67
N GLN A 92 0.91 4.38 -6.98
CA GLN A 92 2.10 5.20 -7.18
C GLN A 92 1.74 6.70 -7.18
N LEU A 93 0.86 7.10 -6.24
CA LEU A 93 0.39 8.48 -6.11
C LEU A 93 1.58 9.43 -5.94
N GLY A 94 1.70 10.37 -6.83
CA GLY A 94 2.82 11.31 -6.90
C GLY A 94 3.81 11.02 -8.02
N LYS A 95 3.81 9.85 -8.63
CA LYS A 95 4.70 9.50 -9.74
C LYS A 95 4.37 10.27 -11.00
N ILE A 96 5.40 10.64 -11.77
CA ILE A 96 5.26 11.22 -13.10
C ILE A 96 5.79 10.24 -14.15
N THR A 97 4.97 10.00 -15.18
CA THR A 97 5.36 9.41 -16.46
C THR A 97 4.82 10.29 -17.59
N PRO A 98 5.12 10.03 -18.88
CA PRO A 98 4.58 10.85 -19.97
C PRO A 98 3.06 10.98 -19.98
N ASP A 99 2.32 10.00 -19.46
CA ASP A 99 0.85 9.94 -19.46
C ASP A 99 0.27 9.54 -18.10
N TYR A 100 1.02 9.79 -17.01
CA TYR A 100 0.57 9.54 -15.66
C TYR A 100 1.09 10.56 -14.65
N ASN A 101 0.20 11.01 -13.77
CA ASN A 101 0.47 11.87 -12.62
C ASN A 101 -0.67 11.75 -11.59
N SER A 102 -0.64 12.51 -10.50
CA SER A 102 -1.67 12.46 -9.46
C SER A 102 -3.08 12.85 -9.95
N GLU A 103 -3.19 13.73 -10.95
CA GLU A 103 -4.48 14.14 -11.53
C GLU A 103 -5.08 13.00 -12.37
N VAL A 104 -4.27 12.40 -13.25
CA VAL A 104 -4.66 11.22 -14.04
C VAL A 104 -5.05 10.05 -13.14
N LEU A 105 -4.34 9.83 -12.04
CA LEU A 105 -4.74 8.84 -11.04
C LEU A 105 -6.15 9.12 -10.51
N ALA A 106 -6.41 10.36 -10.09
CA ALA A 106 -7.73 10.72 -9.55
C ALA A 106 -8.86 10.45 -10.56
N GLU A 107 -8.65 10.81 -11.83
CA GLU A 107 -9.61 10.52 -12.92
C GLU A 107 -9.79 9.00 -13.13
N ARG A 108 -8.70 8.23 -13.12
CA ARG A 108 -8.75 6.77 -13.25
C ARG A 108 -9.51 6.10 -12.10
N ILE A 109 -9.36 6.60 -10.88
CA ILE A 109 -10.14 6.08 -9.74
C ILE A 109 -11.62 6.47 -9.82
N GLU A 110 -11.96 7.60 -10.41
CA GLU A 110 -13.37 7.94 -10.72
C GLU A 110 -13.96 6.97 -11.74
N VAL A 111 -13.25 6.70 -12.84
CA VAL A 111 -13.67 5.71 -13.84
C VAL A 111 -13.83 4.32 -13.21
N TYR A 112 -12.86 3.91 -12.39
CA TYR A 112 -12.98 2.66 -11.64
C TYR A 112 -14.24 2.62 -10.78
N THR A 113 -14.50 3.69 -10.02
CA THR A 113 -15.66 3.80 -9.14
C THR A 113 -16.97 3.66 -9.91
N GLN A 114 -17.10 4.34 -11.04
CA GLN A 114 -18.29 4.24 -11.88
C GLN A 114 -18.48 2.82 -12.41
N LYS A 115 -17.40 2.18 -12.90
CA LYS A 115 -17.44 0.80 -13.40
C LYS A 115 -17.77 -0.20 -12.31
N LEU A 116 -17.22 -0.02 -11.10
CA LEU A 116 -17.57 -0.83 -9.93
C LEU A 116 -19.07 -0.78 -9.68
N LEU A 117 -19.67 0.41 -9.67
CA LEU A 117 -21.09 0.57 -9.43
C LEU A 117 -21.94 -0.04 -10.55
N GLU A 118 -21.60 0.20 -11.82
CA GLU A 118 -22.30 -0.37 -12.99
C GLU A 118 -22.29 -1.91 -12.94
N ILE A 119 -21.12 -2.52 -12.71
CA ILE A 119 -20.97 -3.97 -12.65
C ILE A 119 -21.71 -4.56 -11.43
N THR A 120 -21.66 -3.85 -10.29
CA THR A 120 -22.41 -4.26 -9.10
C THR A 120 -23.92 -4.27 -9.36
N GLU A 121 -24.46 -3.29 -10.09
CA GLU A 121 -25.88 -3.29 -10.48
C GLU A 121 -26.24 -4.46 -11.43
N ILE A 122 -25.31 -4.88 -12.30
CA ILE A 122 -25.48 -6.08 -13.12
C ILE A 122 -25.52 -7.32 -12.22
N GLN A 123 -24.59 -7.47 -11.28
CA GLN A 123 -24.54 -8.59 -10.35
C GLN A 123 -25.79 -8.67 -9.48
N ARG A 124 -26.30 -7.52 -9.00
CA ARG A 124 -27.53 -7.40 -8.21
C ARG A 124 -28.79 -7.91 -8.89
N LYS A 125 -28.77 -8.09 -10.22
CA LYS A 125 -29.89 -8.71 -10.95
C LYS A 125 -29.97 -10.24 -10.74
N HIS A 126 -28.93 -10.85 -10.20
CA HIS A 126 -28.83 -12.28 -10.02
C HIS A 126 -28.53 -12.68 -8.57
N HIS A 127 -27.74 -11.88 -7.85
CA HIS A 127 -27.34 -12.13 -6.48
C HIS A 127 -27.53 -10.88 -5.60
N PRO A 128 -27.94 -11.04 -4.32
CA PRO A 128 -27.88 -9.91 -3.38
C PRO A 128 -26.42 -9.48 -3.20
N VAL A 129 -26.12 -8.19 -3.36
CA VAL A 129 -24.81 -7.61 -3.08
C VAL A 129 -25.02 -6.36 -2.23
N LYS A 130 -24.76 -6.47 -0.93
CA LYS A 130 -24.99 -5.41 0.06
C LYS A 130 -23.71 -4.76 0.52
N ASN A 131 -22.64 -5.55 0.63
CA ASN A 131 -21.39 -5.17 1.25
C ASN A 131 -20.28 -5.01 0.20
N LEU A 132 -19.36 -4.14 0.49
CA LEU A 132 -18.13 -3.93 -0.27
C LEU A 132 -16.93 -4.16 0.64
N HIS A 133 -16.00 -5.02 0.25
CA HIS A 133 -14.66 -5.03 0.80
C HIS A 133 -13.72 -4.24 -0.11
N VAL A 134 -12.80 -3.49 0.47
CA VAL A 134 -11.80 -2.71 -0.25
C VAL A 134 -10.43 -3.18 0.22
N TRP A 135 -9.66 -3.76 -0.68
CA TRP A 135 -8.30 -4.22 -0.40
C TRP A 135 -7.29 -3.25 -0.95
N LEU A 136 -6.52 -2.64 -0.05
CA LEU A 136 -5.41 -1.75 -0.37
C LEU A 136 -4.11 -2.55 -0.25
N LEU A 137 -3.56 -2.97 -1.39
CA LEU A 137 -2.44 -3.92 -1.46
C LEU A 137 -1.05 -3.25 -1.46
N GLY A 138 -0.96 -2.03 -0.94
CA GLY A 138 0.31 -1.29 -0.83
C GLY A 138 0.69 -0.52 -2.09
N ASP A 139 1.76 0.26 -1.96
CA ASP A 139 2.27 1.19 -2.98
C ASP A 139 1.16 2.14 -3.49
N ILE A 140 0.29 2.55 -2.58
CA ILE A 140 -0.69 3.61 -2.84
C ILE A 140 0.04 4.94 -2.98
N VAL A 141 1.08 5.18 -2.19
CA VAL A 141 1.98 6.33 -2.37
C VAL A 141 3.21 5.94 -3.19
N GLU A 142 3.75 6.89 -3.97
CA GLU A 142 5.02 6.71 -4.69
C GLU A 142 6.23 6.82 -3.76
N GLY A 143 6.12 7.62 -2.69
CA GLY A 143 7.28 7.96 -1.88
C GLY A 143 8.19 8.98 -2.56
N GLU A 144 9.43 9.13 -2.05
CA GLU A 144 10.41 10.07 -2.62
C GLU A 144 11.88 9.67 -2.40
N GLU A 145 12.13 8.54 -1.69
CA GLU A 145 13.47 8.09 -1.31
C GLU A 145 13.77 6.62 -1.67
N ILE A 146 12.96 5.96 -2.50
CA ILE A 146 13.08 4.52 -2.79
C ILE A 146 14.30 4.24 -3.67
N PHE A 147 14.56 5.13 -4.63
CA PHE A 147 15.73 5.05 -5.50
C PHE A 147 16.33 6.45 -5.72
N PRO A 148 17.63 6.53 -6.07
CA PRO A 148 18.29 7.81 -6.32
C PRO A 148 17.59 8.58 -7.46
N GLY A 149 17.29 9.86 -7.23
CA GLY A 149 16.66 10.75 -8.22
C GLY A 149 15.14 10.69 -8.29
N GLN A 150 14.48 9.83 -7.51
CA GLN A 150 13.02 9.73 -7.48
C GLN A 150 12.34 11.07 -7.20
N ALA A 151 12.90 11.89 -6.32
CA ALA A 151 12.36 13.21 -5.99
C ALA A 151 12.19 14.16 -7.21
N HIS A 152 12.84 13.87 -8.33
CA HIS A 152 12.69 14.61 -9.60
C HIS A 152 11.66 13.98 -10.54
N LEU A 153 11.07 12.84 -10.17
CA LEU A 153 10.11 12.06 -10.96
C LEU A 153 8.75 11.98 -10.27
N ILE A 154 8.47 12.93 -9.39
CA ILE A 154 7.20 13.05 -8.66
C ILE A 154 6.59 14.43 -8.85
N ASP A 155 5.26 14.51 -8.92
CA ASP A 155 4.50 15.76 -8.98
C ASP A 155 4.15 16.31 -7.59
N SER A 156 4.24 15.46 -6.60
CA SER A 156 3.90 15.81 -5.22
C SER A 156 4.81 15.08 -4.24
N GLY A 157 5.42 15.82 -3.32
CA GLY A 157 6.20 15.26 -2.23
C GLY A 157 5.32 14.46 -1.27
N LEU A 158 5.97 13.66 -0.43
CA LEU A 158 5.34 12.71 0.47
C LEU A 158 4.25 13.32 1.36
N TYR A 159 4.49 14.56 1.83
CA TYR A 159 3.47 15.31 2.57
C TYR A 159 2.15 15.47 1.81
N ARG A 160 2.20 15.81 0.51
CA ARG A 160 0.99 15.96 -0.31
C ARG A 160 0.36 14.62 -0.65
N GLN A 161 1.19 13.60 -0.89
CA GLN A 161 0.70 12.25 -1.17
C GLN A 161 -0.17 11.75 -0.01
N VAL A 162 0.31 11.89 1.24
CA VAL A 162 -0.35 11.36 2.45
C VAL A 162 -1.37 12.33 3.05
N GLY A 163 -1.07 13.63 3.05
CA GLY A 163 -1.87 14.63 3.77
C GLY A 163 -2.90 15.38 2.91
N ALA A 164 -2.87 15.24 1.58
CA ALA A 164 -3.80 15.96 0.70
C ALA A 164 -4.36 15.08 -0.42
N ASN A 165 -3.53 14.66 -1.38
CA ASN A 165 -4.00 13.99 -2.60
C ASN A 165 -4.59 12.60 -2.30
N GLY A 166 -3.91 11.78 -1.50
CA GLY A 166 -4.38 10.45 -1.12
C GLY A 166 -5.72 10.49 -0.36
N PRO A 167 -5.82 11.29 0.71
CA PRO A 167 -7.09 11.49 1.39
C PRO A 167 -8.22 12.00 0.51
N ALA A 168 -7.95 12.94 -0.41
CA ALA A 168 -8.95 13.48 -1.32
C ALA A 168 -9.51 12.40 -2.27
N ILE A 169 -8.63 11.57 -2.85
CA ILE A 169 -9.04 10.48 -3.75
C ILE A 169 -9.80 9.39 -2.97
N LEU A 170 -9.25 8.94 -1.83
CA LEU A 170 -9.87 7.88 -1.03
C LEU A 170 -11.20 8.31 -0.44
N SER A 171 -11.32 9.54 0.08
CA SER A 171 -12.58 10.03 0.65
C SER A 171 -13.65 10.16 -0.43
N LYS A 172 -13.33 10.65 -1.63
CA LYS A 172 -14.26 10.71 -2.74
C LYS A 172 -14.78 9.31 -3.13
N PHE A 173 -13.89 8.32 -3.18
CA PHE A 173 -14.24 6.93 -3.42
C PHE A 173 -15.15 6.38 -2.31
N PHE A 174 -14.72 6.48 -1.04
CA PHE A 174 -15.49 5.93 0.10
C PHE A 174 -16.85 6.61 0.27
N ASP A 175 -16.92 7.94 0.13
CA ASP A 175 -18.18 8.68 0.21
C ASP A 175 -19.16 8.24 -0.89
N THR A 176 -18.64 7.94 -2.08
CA THR A 176 -19.45 7.47 -3.21
C THR A 176 -19.97 6.05 -2.94
N VAL A 177 -19.09 5.11 -2.57
CA VAL A 177 -19.52 3.71 -2.38
C VAL A 177 -20.43 3.53 -1.16
N LEU A 178 -20.28 4.35 -0.12
CA LEU A 178 -21.17 4.35 1.05
C LEU A 178 -22.60 4.76 0.72
N GLN A 179 -22.84 5.41 -0.42
CA GLN A 179 -24.18 5.70 -0.92
C GLN A 179 -24.81 4.51 -1.65
N HIS A 180 -24.01 3.48 -1.96
CA HIS A 180 -24.42 2.32 -2.77
C HIS A 180 -24.31 0.99 -2.04
N PHE A 181 -23.59 0.92 -0.94
CA PHE A 181 -23.42 -0.29 -0.11
C PHE A 181 -23.87 -0.05 1.33
N GLU A 182 -24.43 -1.10 1.95
CA GLU A 182 -24.86 -1.03 3.36
C GLU A 182 -23.66 -0.96 4.30
N HIS A 183 -22.58 -1.72 4.00
CA HIS A 183 -21.34 -1.72 4.74
C HIS A 183 -20.14 -1.73 3.82
N VAL A 184 -19.07 -1.05 4.21
CA VAL A 184 -17.77 -1.04 3.55
C VAL A 184 -16.71 -1.50 4.56
N HIS A 185 -15.94 -2.52 4.20
CA HIS A 185 -14.82 -3.00 5.00
C HIS A 185 -13.50 -2.79 4.27
N VAL A 186 -12.57 -2.06 4.87
CA VAL A 186 -11.29 -1.71 4.26
C VAL A 186 -10.19 -2.51 4.94
N THR A 187 -9.46 -3.32 4.18
CA THR A 187 -8.25 -4.01 4.65
C THR A 187 -7.05 -3.49 3.88
N GLY A 188 -6.02 -2.99 4.58
CA GLY A 188 -4.85 -2.41 3.96
C GLY A 188 -3.55 -3.05 4.41
N VAL A 189 -2.66 -3.33 3.48
CA VAL A 189 -1.28 -3.76 3.73
C VAL A 189 -0.31 -2.72 3.17
N ILE A 190 0.90 -2.68 3.74
CA ILE A 190 1.94 -1.72 3.34
C ILE A 190 2.71 -2.21 2.12
N GLY A 191 3.10 -1.27 1.26
CA GLY A 191 4.01 -1.51 0.15
C GLY A 191 5.44 -1.04 0.44
N ASN A 192 6.33 -1.27 -0.51
CA ASN A 192 7.73 -0.87 -0.36
C ASN A 192 7.99 0.60 -0.71
N HIS A 193 7.15 1.23 -1.52
CA HIS A 193 7.25 2.65 -1.85
C HIS A 193 6.85 3.57 -0.68
N GLY A 194 5.96 3.12 0.18
CA GLY A 194 5.60 3.82 1.41
C GLY A 194 6.70 3.83 2.49
N ALA A 195 7.78 3.05 2.33
CA ALA A 195 8.84 2.95 3.31
C ALA A 195 9.72 4.21 3.32
N VAL A 196 9.97 4.77 4.52
CA VAL A 196 10.86 5.92 4.70
C VAL A 196 12.30 5.49 4.94
N GLY A 197 13.25 6.38 4.65
CA GLY A 197 14.66 6.17 4.95
C GLY A 197 15.50 5.61 3.79
N GLY A 198 14.98 5.55 2.58
CA GLY A 198 15.72 5.19 1.38
C GLY A 198 16.48 3.86 1.54
N ARG A 199 17.81 3.87 1.39
CA ARG A 199 18.67 2.67 1.58
C ARG A 199 18.64 2.12 3.00
N ALA A 200 18.35 2.95 4.00
CA ALA A 200 18.26 2.58 5.41
C ALA A 200 16.83 2.18 5.83
N ARG A 201 15.89 2.04 4.91
CA ARG A 201 14.45 1.75 5.18
C ARG A 201 14.21 0.56 6.12
N LYS A 202 15.07 -0.46 6.09
CA LYS A 202 14.97 -1.63 6.98
C LYS A 202 15.30 -1.32 8.46
N GLN A 203 15.81 -0.12 8.75
CA GLN A 203 16.11 0.35 10.11
C GLN A 203 14.94 1.15 10.70
N HIS A 204 13.92 1.47 9.89
CA HIS A 204 12.72 2.17 10.35
C HIS A 204 11.64 1.18 10.75
N ASP A 205 10.83 1.59 11.72
CA ASP A 205 9.67 0.83 12.14
C ASP A 205 8.65 0.78 10.98
N PRO A 206 8.09 -0.38 10.62
CA PRO A 206 7.02 -0.49 9.65
C PRO A 206 5.79 0.36 9.98
N GLU A 207 5.62 0.76 11.24
CA GLU A 207 4.57 1.69 11.67
C GLU A 207 4.71 3.07 11.01
N THR A 208 5.93 3.46 10.61
CA THR A 208 6.21 4.72 9.90
C THR A 208 6.07 4.64 8.38
N ASN A 209 5.56 3.52 7.85
CA ASN A 209 5.26 3.39 6.43
C ASN A 209 4.14 4.34 6.01
N MET A 210 4.30 5.03 4.89
CA MET A 210 3.41 6.09 4.43
C MET A 210 2.06 5.58 3.91
N ASP A 211 1.99 4.37 3.34
CA ASP A 211 0.71 3.74 3.05
C ASP A 211 -0.10 3.55 4.34
N ARG A 212 0.57 3.01 5.37
CA ARG A 212 -0.05 2.81 6.68
C ARG A 212 -0.54 4.13 7.28
N LEU A 213 0.29 5.17 7.20
CA LEU A 213 -0.07 6.50 7.69
C LEU A 213 -1.32 7.03 7.00
N LEU A 214 -1.38 6.91 5.67
CA LEU A 214 -2.55 7.27 4.88
C LEU A 214 -3.80 6.48 5.33
N TYR A 215 -3.69 5.15 5.47
CA TYR A 215 -4.83 4.31 5.86
C TYR A 215 -5.33 4.63 7.26
N LYS A 216 -4.42 4.82 8.22
CA LYS A 216 -4.77 5.19 9.61
C LYS A 216 -5.39 6.57 9.70
N SER A 217 -4.95 7.52 8.86
CA SER A 217 -5.58 8.84 8.77
C SER A 217 -7.01 8.74 8.25
N MET A 218 -7.26 7.89 7.24
CA MET A 218 -8.60 7.64 6.73
C MET A 218 -9.49 6.92 7.75
N GLU A 219 -8.96 5.91 8.46
CA GLU A 219 -9.67 5.24 9.56
C GLU A 219 -10.14 6.25 10.60
N PHE A 220 -9.23 7.10 11.05
CA PHE A 220 -9.53 8.13 12.03
C PHE A 220 -10.56 9.13 11.52
N PHE A 221 -10.41 9.60 10.28
CA PHE A 221 -11.36 10.54 9.68
C PHE A 221 -12.79 10.00 9.64
N TYR A 222 -12.98 8.75 9.23
CA TYR A 222 -14.32 8.14 9.19
C TYR A 222 -14.85 7.79 10.56
N LYS A 223 -14.00 7.32 11.47
CA LYS A 223 -14.41 6.90 12.82
C LYS A 223 -14.69 8.08 13.74
N GLU A 224 -13.75 9.01 13.87
CA GLU A 224 -13.82 10.10 14.84
C GLU A 224 -14.34 11.40 14.21
N GLY A 225 -13.91 11.72 12.98
CA GLY A 225 -14.32 12.92 12.27
C GLY A 225 -15.76 12.85 11.76
N ARG A 226 -16.08 11.84 10.96
CA ARG A 226 -17.42 11.66 10.38
C ARG A 226 -18.38 10.87 11.26
N GLN A 227 -17.86 10.06 12.18
CA GLN A 227 -18.64 9.11 12.98
C GLN A 227 -19.53 8.19 12.10
N GLU A 228 -18.97 7.70 10.98
CA GLU A 228 -19.67 6.86 9.99
C GLU A 228 -19.50 5.37 10.36
N PRO A 229 -20.50 4.72 10.99
CA PRO A 229 -20.36 3.36 11.51
C PRO A 229 -20.39 2.28 10.42
N ARG A 230 -20.76 2.65 9.17
CA ARG A 230 -20.89 1.68 8.07
C ARG A 230 -19.57 1.39 7.38
N ILE A 231 -18.49 2.12 7.71
CA ILE A 231 -17.14 1.83 7.22
C ILE A 231 -16.26 1.37 8.38
N THR A 232 -15.53 0.27 8.16
CA THR A 232 -14.62 -0.30 9.13
C THR A 232 -13.26 -0.54 8.49
N PHE A 233 -12.19 -0.49 9.29
CA PHE A 233 -10.83 -0.65 8.81
C PHE A 233 -10.11 -1.78 9.55
N ASN A 234 -9.35 -2.59 8.80
CA ASN A 234 -8.43 -3.60 9.28
C ASN A 234 -7.04 -3.27 8.73
N ILE A 235 -6.26 -2.53 9.50
CA ILE A 235 -4.89 -2.15 9.14
C ILE A 235 -3.95 -2.83 10.13
N PRO A 236 -3.13 -3.81 9.70
CA PRO A 236 -2.24 -4.57 10.57
C PRO A 236 -1.36 -3.67 11.43
N ASP A 237 -1.13 -4.06 12.68
CA ASP A 237 -0.30 -3.29 13.60
C ASP A 237 1.17 -3.34 13.18
N GLY A 238 1.82 -2.16 13.10
CA GLY A 238 3.22 -2.04 12.72
C GLY A 238 4.19 -2.61 13.76
N LYS A 239 3.77 -2.73 15.01
CA LYS A 239 4.58 -3.27 16.12
C LYS A 239 4.51 -4.78 16.27
N GLY A 240 3.55 -5.42 15.61
CA GLY A 240 3.35 -6.85 15.65
C GLY A 240 4.13 -7.61 14.59
N GLU A 241 4.01 -8.92 14.62
CA GLU A 241 4.59 -9.83 13.63
C GLU A 241 3.90 -9.73 12.25
N ARG A 242 2.75 -9.04 12.16
CA ARG A 242 1.84 -9.02 11.00
C ARG A 242 1.86 -7.73 10.19
N HIS A 243 2.88 -6.92 10.29
CA HIS A 243 2.90 -5.61 9.62
C HIS A 243 2.88 -5.67 8.09
N TRP A 244 3.25 -6.80 7.47
CA TRP A 244 3.40 -6.95 6.03
C TRP A 244 2.27 -7.72 5.33
N TYR A 245 1.30 -8.27 6.08
CA TYR A 245 0.16 -8.99 5.53
C TYR A 245 -1.10 -8.78 6.35
N ALA A 246 -2.23 -9.08 5.75
CA ALA A 246 -3.52 -9.23 6.41
C ALA A 246 -4.26 -10.44 5.88
N VAL A 247 -5.15 -11.02 6.68
CA VAL A 247 -6.14 -11.98 6.21
C VAL A 247 -7.50 -11.31 6.32
N ASP A 248 -8.22 -11.27 5.20
CA ASP A 248 -9.60 -10.80 5.13
C ASP A 248 -10.55 -11.95 4.87
N THR A 249 -11.68 -11.98 5.59
CA THR A 249 -12.61 -13.12 5.58
C THR A 249 -14.01 -12.66 5.18
N ILE A 250 -14.58 -13.32 4.18
CA ILE A 250 -15.95 -13.12 3.69
C ILE A 250 -16.71 -14.43 3.84
N GLY A 251 -17.55 -14.51 4.87
CA GLY A 251 -18.19 -15.77 5.25
C GLY A 251 -17.17 -16.82 5.69
N ASN A 252 -17.07 -17.94 4.96
CA ASN A 252 -16.09 -18.99 5.21
C ASN A 252 -14.84 -18.88 4.32
N TYR A 253 -14.80 -17.93 3.40
CA TYR A 253 -13.69 -17.74 2.48
C TYR A 253 -12.72 -16.68 3.00
N SER A 254 -11.46 -17.05 3.17
CA SER A 254 -10.40 -16.17 3.68
C SER A 254 -9.32 -15.94 2.62
N SER A 255 -8.88 -14.72 2.50
CA SER A 255 -7.88 -14.25 1.52
C SER A 255 -6.65 -13.68 2.23
N LEU A 256 -5.47 -14.18 1.86
CA LEU A 256 -4.21 -13.58 2.28
C LEU A 256 -3.92 -12.37 1.38
N LEU A 257 -3.78 -11.21 1.98
CA LEU A 257 -3.45 -9.96 1.33
C LEU A 257 -1.99 -9.59 1.65
N ILE A 258 -1.20 -9.35 0.63
CA ILE A 258 0.20 -8.90 0.74
C ILE A 258 0.48 -7.84 -0.32
N HIS A 259 1.57 -7.08 -0.18
CA HIS A 259 1.99 -6.22 -1.27
C HIS A 259 2.60 -7.01 -2.43
N GLY A 260 3.55 -7.89 -2.16
CA GLY A 260 4.18 -8.74 -3.17
C GLY A 260 5.71 -8.66 -3.20
N ASP A 261 6.33 -7.67 -2.55
CA ASP A 261 7.79 -7.55 -2.41
C ASP A 261 8.41 -8.72 -1.61
N GLN A 262 7.58 -9.49 -0.90
CA GLN A 262 7.96 -10.74 -0.24
C GLN A 262 8.08 -11.92 -1.21
N MET A 263 7.53 -11.80 -2.40
CA MET A 263 7.56 -12.84 -3.43
C MET A 263 8.84 -12.73 -4.30
N PRO A 264 9.33 -13.84 -4.89
CA PRO A 264 10.43 -13.77 -5.85
C PRO A 264 9.98 -13.06 -7.13
N ALA A 265 10.97 -12.65 -7.95
CA ALA A 265 10.72 -11.99 -9.23
C ALA A 265 9.76 -12.77 -10.14
N PRO A 266 9.00 -12.09 -11.02
CA PRO A 266 8.06 -12.73 -11.96
C PRO A 266 8.72 -13.83 -12.82
N GLY A 267 7.93 -14.85 -13.16
CA GLY A 267 8.42 -15.98 -13.98
C GLY A 267 9.01 -17.15 -13.19
N GLN A 268 9.12 -17.05 -11.87
CA GLN A 268 9.63 -18.11 -11.01
C GLN A 268 8.50 -18.94 -10.37
N TYR A 269 7.79 -19.75 -11.17
CA TYR A 269 6.68 -20.57 -10.65
C TYR A 269 7.04 -21.34 -9.37
N HIS A 270 8.18 -22.04 -9.37
CA HIS A 270 8.64 -22.78 -8.19
C HIS A 270 8.90 -21.90 -6.97
N GLY A 271 9.35 -20.66 -7.18
CA GLY A 271 9.53 -19.67 -6.12
C GLY A 271 8.22 -19.26 -5.48
N TYR A 272 7.23 -18.94 -6.30
CA TYR A 272 5.87 -18.62 -5.83
C TYR A 272 5.23 -19.80 -5.10
N TYR A 273 5.28 -21.00 -5.70
CA TYR A 273 4.77 -22.22 -5.10
C TYR A 273 5.38 -22.48 -3.73
N LYS A 274 6.71 -22.49 -3.64
CA LYS A 274 7.44 -22.73 -2.40
C LYS A 274 7.07 -21.72 -1.31
N ARG A 275 6.98 -20.43 -1.66
CA ARG A 275 6.64 -19.37 -0.71
C ARG A 275 5.20 -19.52 -0.21
N ALA A 276 4.25 -19.66 -1.10
CA ALA A 276 2.83 -19.79 -0.76
C ALA A 276 2.55 -21.06 0.08
N MET A 277 3.17 -22.19 -0.29
CA MET A 277 3.03 -23.44 0.48
C MET A 277 3.66 -23.32 1.87
N GLY A 278 4.82 -22.66 2.00
CA GLY A 278 5.42 -22.42 3.31
C GLY A 278 4.57 -21.54 4.22
N TRP A 279 3.87 -20.57 3.68
CA TRP A 279 2.90 -19.77 4.44
C TRP A 279 1.69 -20.58 4.88
N LYS A 280 1.13 -21.42 4.00
CA LYS A 280 0.02 -22.33 4.33
C LYS A 280 0.38 -23.42 5.33
N ASP A 281 1.64 -23.86 5.33
CA ASP A 281 2.17 -24.88 6.23
C ASP A 281 2.57 -24.34 7.61
N GLY A 282 2.05 -23.17 7.99
CA GLY A 282 2.11 -22.61 9.33
C GLY A 282 3.05 -21.45 9.52
N ALA A 283 3.71 -20.93 8.48
CA ALA A 283 4.49 -19.69 8.60
C ALA A 283 3.55 -18.46 8.74
N ILE A 284 2.31 -18.54 8.29
CA ILE A 284 1.21 -17.65 8.63
C ILE A 284 0.21 -18.48 9.47
N PRO A 285 -0.08 -18.06 10.70
CA PRO A 285 -0.94 -18.85 11.60
C PRO A 285 -2.42 -18.84 11.21
N GLU A 286 -2.87 -17.84 10.46
CA GLU A 286 -4.24 -17.72 9.99
C GLU A 286 -4.47 -18.63 8.76
N HIS A 287 -5.64 -19.25 8.72
CA HIS A 287 -6.09 -19.97 7.54
C HIS A 287 -6.42 -18.98 6.40
N PHE A 288 -6.06 -19.34 5.18
CA PHE A 288 -6.47 -18.65 3.96
C PHE A 288 -6.56 -19.61 2.78
N GLU A 289 -7.49 -19.34 1.87
CA GLU A 289 -7.67 -20.11 0.64
C GLU A 289 -6.78 -19.57 -0.47
N ASP A 290 -6.90 -18.28 -0.78
CA ASP A 290 -6.25 -17.63 -1.91
C ASP A 290 -5.31 -16.51 -1.46
N ILE A 291 -4.44 -16.05 -2.38
CA ILE A 291 -3.46 -15.00 -2.15
C ILE A 291 -3.69 -13.87 -3.16
N PHE A 292 -3.71 -12.64 -2.68
CA PHE A 292 -3.84 -11.43 -3.49
C PHE A 292 -2.66 -10.50 -3.23
N MET A 293 -2.09 -9.96 -4.32
CA MET A 293 -0.96 -9.04 -4.23
C MET A 293 -0.91 -8.04 -5.40
N GLY A 294 -0.08 -6.99 -5.26
CA GLY A 294 0.31 -6.01 -6.27
C GLY A 294 1.79 -6.14 -6.67
N HIS A 295 2.53 -5.04 -6.54
CA HIS A 295 3.98 -4.90 -6.68
C HIS A 295 4.54 -4.98 -8.11
N TYR A 296 4.02 -5.87 -8.93
CA TYR A 296 4.59 -6.10 -10.26
C TYR A 296 3.95 -5.25 -11.36
N HIS A 297 2.92 -4.46 -11.03
CA HIS A 297 2.14 -3.64 -11.95
C HIS A 297 1.56 -4.41 -13.15
N GLN A 298 1.60 -5.74 -13.10
CA GLN A 298 1.11 -6.64 -14.15
C GLN A 298 0.03 -7.54 -13.59
N GLN A 299 -1.07 -7.60 -14.30
CA GLN A 299 -2.15 -8.50 -13.96
C GLN A 299 -1.82 -9.93 -14.42
N PHE A 300 -1.79 -10.86 -13.48
CA PHE A 300 -1.81 -12.28 -13.79
C PHE A 300 -2.42 -13.11 -12.66
N LYS A 301 -2.76 -14.35 -12.96
CA LYS A 301 -3.20 -15.31 -11.95
C LYS A 301 -2.56 -16.68 -12.18
N MET A 302 -2.34 -17.40 -11.08
CA MET A 302 -1.64 -18.67 -11.08
C MET A 302 -2.25 -19.61 -10.05
N THR A 303 -2.49 -20.86 -10.44
CA THR A 303 -2.90 -21.92 -9.50
C THR A 303 -1.68 -22.43 -8.74
N ILE A 304 -1.77 -22.45 -7.41
CA ILE A 304 -0.74 -22.94 -6.51
C ILE A 304 -1.37 -23.99 -5.57
N GLY A 305 -1.23 -25.26 -5.92
CA GLY A 305 -1.92 -26.34 -5.20
C GLY A 305 -3.43 -26.19 -5.31
N SER A 306 -4.11 -26.06 -4.17
CA SER A 306 -5.56 -25.78 -4.10
C SER A 306 -5.90 -24.29 -4.09
N SER A 307 -4.90 -23.41 -4.10
CA SER A 307 -5.05 -21.95 -4.00
C SER A 307 -4.86 -21.26 -5.35
N MET A 308 -5.45 -20.10 -5.47
CA MET A 308 -5.19 -19.15 -6.54
C MET A 308 -4.34 -17.99 -6.02
N LEU A 309 -3.21 -17.73 -6.66
CA LEU A 309 -2.49 -16.47 -6.52
C LEU A 309 -3.01 -15.50 -7.58
N ARG A 310 -3.41 -14.30 -7.16
CA ARG A 310 -3.85 -13.22 -8.04
C ARG A 310 -2.99 -11.99 -7.85
N VAL A 311 -2.51 -11.44 -8.93
CA VAL A 311 -1.70 -10.23 -8.95
C VAL A 311 -2.48 -9.13 -9.63
N SER A 312 -2.64 -8.00 -8.95
CA SER A 312 -3.32 -6.83 -9.49
C SER A 312 -2.42 -6.07 -10.45
N GLY A 313 -3.03 -5.48 -11.47
CA GLY A 313 -2.37 -4.43 -12.24
C GLY A 313 -2.29 -3.13 -11.45
N SER A 314 -1.67 -2.13 -12.04
CA SER A 314 -1.53 -0.76 -11.52
C SER A 314 -2.39 0.21 -12.36
N PRO A 315 -2.88 1.31 -11.78
CA PRO A 315 -3.42 2.41 -12.55
C PRO A 315 -2.34 3.25 -13.24
N GLU A 316 -1.06 3.04 -12.91
CA GLU A 316 0.07 3.65 -13.59
C GLU A 316 0.17 3.21 -15.05
N SER A 317 0.68 4.06 -15.92
CA SER A 317 0.97 3.75 -17.30
C SER A 317 2.31 4.35 -17.75
N TYR A 318 2.85 3.76 -18.82
CA TYR A 318 4.08 4.20 -19.47
C TYR A 318 5.32 4.21 -18.56
N ASN A 319 5.51 3.16 -17.78
CA ASN A 319 6.68 3.00 -16.92
C ASN A 319 7.90 2.57 -17.75
N THR A 320 8.79 3.51 -18.07
CA THR A 320 10.00 3.26 -18.88
C THR A 320 10.96 2.28 -18.20
N TYR A 321 11.06 2.30 -16.88
CA TYR A 321 11.87 1.33 -16.13
C TYR A 321 11.35 -0.10 -16.29
N ALA A 322 10.02 -0.29 -16.15
CA ALA A 322 9.42 -1.60 -16.36
C ALA A 322 9.57 -2.07 -17.83
N GLN A 323 9.48 -1.15 -18.79
CA GLN A 323 9.69 -1.43 -20.19
C GLN A 323 11.14 -1.89 -20.46
N GLU A 324 12.13 -1.20 -19.92
CA GLU A 324 13.55 -1.49 -20.17
C GLU A 324 14.01 -2.77 -19.45
N TYR A 325 13.71 -2.90 -18.16
CA TYR A 325 14.26 -3.96 -17.33
C TYR A 325 13.40 -5.23 -17.27
N PHE A 326 12.08 -5.10 -17.48
CA PHE A 326 11.14 -6.24 -17.39
C PHE A 326 10.42 -6.53 -18.71
N SER A 327 10.73 -5.79 -19.78
CA SER A 327 10.02 -5.87 -21.08
C SER A 327 8.49 -5.78 -20.89
N SER A 328 8.07 -4.96 -19.94
CA SER A 328 6.69 -4.82 -19.51
C SER A 328 6.16 -3.42 -19.78
N MET A 329 5.03 -3.35 -20.43
CA MET A 329 4.24 -2.15 -20.59
C MET A 329 2.78 -2.53 -20.38
N SER A 330 2.39 -2.62 -19.12
CA SER A 330 1.05 -3.06 -18.75
C SER A 330 0.02 -1.97 -19.05
N ARG A 331 -1.12 -2.39 -19.53
CA ARG A 331 -2.30 -1.55 -19.64
C ARG A 331 -2.83 -1.22 -18.25
N PRO A 332 -3.12 0.06 -17.93
CA PRO A 332 -3.57 0.44 -16.61
C PRO A 332 -4.90 -0.23 -16.24
N CYS A 333 -4.93 -0.91 -15.11
CA CYS A 333 -6.14 -1.59 -14.64
C CYS A 333 -6.12 -1.82 -13.12
N GLN A 334 -7.32 -2.00 -12.58
CA GLN A 334 -7.54 -2.50 -11.22
C GLN A 334 -8.62 -3.58 -11.25
N HIS A 335 -8.69 -4.39 -10.19
CA HIS A 335 -9.61 -5.52 -10.17
C HIS A 335 -10.89 -5.22 -9.38
N LEU A 336 -11.99 -5.80 -9.82
CA LEU A 336 -13.24 -5.94 -9.09
C LEU A 336 -13.63 -7.41 -9.07
N MET A 337 -14.04 -7.92 -7.93
CA MET A 337 -14.49 -9.30 -7.78
C MET A 337 -15.80 -9.37 -7.01
N PHE A 338 -16.47 -10.52 -7.14
CA PHE A 338 -17.60 -10.89 -6.29
C PHE A 338 -17.28 -12.21 -5.60
N VAL A 339 -17.52 -12.25 -4.32
CA VAL A 339 -17.16 -13.37 -3.45
C VAL A 339 -18.39 -13.94 -2.78
N HIS A 340 -18.63 -15.21 -3.04
CA HIS A 340 -19.65 -15.99 -2.34
C HIS A 340 -19.10 -16.50 -1.01
N PRO A 341 -19.86 -16.44 0.10
CA PRO A 341 -19.36 -16.76 1.43
C PRO A 341 -18.85 -18.21 1.62
N GLU A 342 -19.26 -19.14 0.76
CA GLU A 342 -18.83 -20.55 0.81
C GLU A 342 -17.99 -20.97 -0.39
N ASN A 343 -18.21 -20.35 -1.56
CA ASN A 343 -17.57 -20.79 -2.81
C ASN A 343 -16.36 -19.92 -3.21
N GLY A 344 -16.07 -18.86 -2.45
CA GLY A 344 -15.00 -17.94 -2.76
C GLY A 344 -15.32 -17.05 -3.96
N VAL A 345 -14.31 -16.70 -4.74
CA VAL A 345 -14.45 -15.78 -5.88
C VAL A 345 -15.27 -16.41 -6.99
N THR A 346 -16.42 -15.80 -7.31
CA THR A 346 -17.37 -16.27 -8.34
C THR A 346 -17.22 -15.50 -9.65
N CYS A 347 -16.90 -14.20 -9.58
CA CYS A 347 -16.70 -13.36 -10.74
C CYS A 347 -15.46 -12.47 -10.54
N GLU A 348 -14.71 -12.27 -11.60
CA GLU A 348 -13.52 -11.40 -11.63
C GLU A 348 -13.58 -10.49 -12.85
N TYR A 349 -13.31 -9.20 -12.65
CA TYR A 349 -13.30 -8.19 -13.70
C TYR A 349 -11.99 -7.41 -13.65
N SER A 350 -11.36 -7.24 -14.81
CA SER A 350 -10.29 -6.27 -15.01
C SER A 350 -10.93 -4.96 -15.48
N ILE A 351 -10.90 -3.95 -14.64
CA ILE A 351 -11.38 -2.62 -15.01
C ILE A 351 -10.22 -1.86 -15.63
N TRP A 352 -10.30 -1.67 -16.96
CA TRP A 352 -9.32 -0.91 -17.72
C TRP A 352 -9.50 0.59 -17.51
N LEU A 353 -8.39 1.30 -17.31
CA LEU A 353 -8.36 2.70 -16.87
C LEU A 353 -7.76 3.64 -17.92
N ASP A 354 -7.45 3.15 -19.10
CA ASP A 354 -6.88 3.90 -20.24
C ASP A 354 -7.92 4.53 -21.16
N ALA A 355 -9.20 4.41 -20.83
CA ALA A 355 -10.31 5.03 -21.57
C ALA A 355 -10.66 6.45 -21.06
N VAL A 356 -9.67 7.11 -20.41
CA VAL A 356 -9.79 8.49 -19.91
C VAL A 356 -9.04 9.42 -20.82
#